data_60ebe4fd3b8a917b9112b9979289d07e
#
_entry.id   60ebe4fd3b8a917b9112b9979289d07e
#
_cell.length_a   1.000
_cell.length_b   1.000
_cell.length_c   1.000
_cell.angle_alpha   90.00
_cell.angle_beta   90.00
_cell.angle_gamma   90.00
#
_symmetry.space_group_name_H-M   'P 1'
#
loop_
_entity.id
_entity.type
_entity.pdbx_description
1 polymer ?
#
loop_
_entity_poly.entity_id
_entity_poly.type
_entity_poly.pdbx_seq_one_letter_code
_entity_poly.pdbx_strand_id
1 'polypeptide(L)'
;TKYPIEVQEEILFGLLRSAENTVLGKKYEYNSIKNYQTFNERIPVSTYEELEPYIEQTRQGAQNIFWNSNIKYFAKSSGTTNAKSKFIPVSSEALDNNHYKASKDLLCMYLNNNEDSQLFTGKSLRLGGSKELYENNNTFFGDLSAILIDNMPMWAEFSSTPSNKTSLMSDWETKLPAIIKESSLENVTSLAGVPSWMMVLLNKTLEENKKTNILEIWPNLEVYFHGGVSFDPYKEQYKNLFPKSDFKYYEIYNASEGFFALQDRNDSNELLLMLDYGIFYEFIPMDTFGKDNQKVIPLSEVEIGKNYALVITTNSGLWRYLIGDTIRFTSLNPFRIKVSGRTKHHINVFGEELMVE
;
A
#
# COMPACT_ATOMS: atom_id res chain seq x y z
N THR A 1 2.32 -18.78 1.91
CA THR A 1 1.91 -19.96 1.11
C THR A 1 2.95 -21.07 1.16
N LYS A 2 2.51 -22.33 1.01
CA LYS A 2 3.40 -23.51 1.00
C LYS A 2 4.13 -23.66 -0.35
N TYR A 3 3.54 -23.16 -1.41
CA TYR A 3 4.03 -23.25 -2.79
C TYR A 3 4.13 -21.85 -3.41
N PRO A 4 5.16 -21.06 -3.03
CA PRO A 4 5.23 -19.64 -3.39
C PRO A 4 5.44 -19.40 -4.89
N ILE A 5 6.21 -20.23 -5.56
CA ILE A 5 6.52 -20.07 -6.98
C ILE A 5 5.30 -20.42 -7.83
N GLU A 6 4.65 -21.54 -7.52
CA GLU A 6 3.44 -21.98 -8.20
C GLU A 6 2.30 -20.97 -8.05
N VAL A 7 2.15 -20.38 -6.86
CA VAL A 7 1.16 -19.32 -6.62
C VAL A 7 1.45 -18.10 -7.49
N GLN A 8 2.70 -17.68 -7.60
CA GLN A 8 3.06 -16.55 -8.47
C GLN A 8 2.84 -16.87 -9.96
N GLU A 9 3.09 -18.09 -10.40
CA GLU A 9 2.76 -18.53 -11.76
C GLU A 9 1.24 -18.52 -11.99
N GLU A 10 0.45 -19.04 -11.04
CA GLU A 10 -1.02 -19.00 -11.11
C GLU A 10 -1.55 -17.57 -11.20
N ILE A 11 -1.00 -16.65 -10.42
CA ILE A 11 -1.33 -15.22 -10.47
C ILE A 11 -1.00 -14.66 -11.85
N LEU A 12 0.22 -14.86 -12.37
CA LEU A 12 0.62 -14.36 -13.68
C LEU A 12 -0.35 -14.81 -14.77
N PHE A 13 -0.58 -16.13 -14.87
CA PHE A 13 -1.46 -16.66 -15.91
C PHE A 13 -2.94 -16.31 -15.68
N GLY A 14 -3.35 -16.10 -14.44
CA GLY A 14 -4.65 -15.55 -14.09
C GLY A 14 -4.84 -14.13 -14.63
N LEU A 15 -3.87 -13.25 -14.39
CA LEU A 15 -3.86 -11.87 -14.89
C LEU A 15 -3.89 -11.83 -16.43
N LEU A 16 -3.04 -12.62 -17.09
CA LEU A 16 -2.99 -12.70 -18.57
C LEU A 16 -4.34 -13.13 -19.15
N ARG A 17 -4.95 -14.20 -18.61
CA ARG A 17 -6.28 -14.66 -19.05
C ARG A 17 -7.36 -13.59 -18.85
N SER A 18 -7.35 -12.92 -17.69
CA SER A 18 -8.33 -11.88 -17.39
C SER A 18 -8.25 -10.70 -18.36
N ALA A 19 -7.06 -10.36 -18.82
CA ALA A 19 -6.83 -9.20 -19.69
C ALA A 19 -6.62 -9.53 -21.18
N GLU A 20 -6.73 -10.78 -21.62
CA GLU A 20 -6.43 -11.19 -23.00
C GLU A 20 -7.23 -10.45 -24.08
N ASN A 21 -8.45 -10.03 -23.75
CA ASN A 21 -9.34 -9.33 -24.68
C ASN A 21 -9.23 -7.80 -24.59
N THR A 22 -8.41 -7.26 -23.72
CA THR A 22 -8.17 -5.81 -23.61
C THR A 22 -7.35 -5.28 -24.79
N VAL A 23 -7.26 -3.95 -24.91
CA VAL A 23 -6.39 -3.32 -25.94
C VAL A 23 -4.94 -3.77 -25.78
N LEU A 24 -4.39 -3.74 -24.54
CA LEU A 24 -3.02 -4.22 -24.28
C LEU A 24 -2.90 -5.73 -24.46
N GLY A 25 -3.91 -6.50 -24.05
CA GLY A 25 -3.92 -7.96 -24.22
C GLY A 25 -3.84 -8.39 -25.68
N LYS A 26 -4.55 -7.70 -26.56
CA LYS A 26 -4.47 -7.93 -28.01
C LYS A 26 -3.15 -7.45 -28.61
N LYS A 27 -2.65 -6.27 -28.16
CA LYS A 27 -1.38 -5.70 -28.61
C LYS A 27 -0.20 -6.64 -28.34
N TYR A 28 -0.16 -7.27 -27.17
CA TYR A 28 0.91 -8.15 -26.74
C TYR A 28 0.55 -9.63 -26.81
N GLU A 29 -0.60 -10.00 -27.42
CA GLU A 29 -1.06 -11.37 -27.63
C GLU A 29 -1.02 -12.23 -26.34
N TYR A 30 -1.63 -11.71 -25.23
CA TYR A 30 -1.60 -12.36 -23.91
C TYR A 30 -2.09 -13.81 -23.94
N ASN A 31 -3.05 -14.15 -24.79
CA ASN A 31 -3.60 -15.49 -24.95
C ASN A 31 -2.56 -16.52 -25.43
N SER A 32 -1.48 -16.09 -26.08
CA SER A 32 -0.40 -16.95 -26.59
C SER A 32 0.79 -17.08 -25.63
N ILE A 33 0.83 -16.31 -24.53
CA ILE A 33 1.88 -16.39 -23.53
C ILE A 33 1.62 -17.61 -22.62
N LYS A 34 2.54 -18.60 -22.64
CA LYS A 34 2.38 -19.87 -21.92
C LYS A 34 3.45 -20.14 -20.86
N ASN A 35 4.45 -19.27 -20.76
CA ASN A 35 5.54 -19.36 -19.78
C ASN A 35 6.11 -17.99 -19.47
N TYR A 36 6.87 -17.90 -18.36
CA TYR A 36 7.49 -16.67 -17.91
C TYR A 36 8.48 -16.09 -18.95
N GLN A 37 9.25 -16.93 -19.62
CA GLN A 37 10.21 -16.44 -20.61
C GLN A 37 9.53 -15.66 -21.73
N THR A 38 8.44 -16.19 -22.32
CA THR A 38 7.66 -15.48 -23.34
C THR A 38 7.04 -14.19 -22.80
N PHE A 39 6.58 -14.20 -21.55
CA PHE A 39 6.08 -12.99 -20.88
C PHE A 39 7.16 -11.92 -20.77
N ASN A 40 8.34 -12.30 -20.28
CA ASN A 40 9.47 -11.39 -20.08
C ASN A 40 10.01 -10.80 -21.40
N GLU A 41 10.06 -11.60 -22.45
CA GLU A 41 10.54 -11.18 -23.79
C GLU A 41 9.55 -10.27 -24.51
N ARG A 42 8.24 -10.50 -24.34
CA ARG A 42 7.20 -9.84 -25.14
C ARG A 42 6.68 -8.54 -24.51
N ILE A 43 6.54 -8.50 -23.21
CA ILE A 43 5.99 -7.34 -22.51
C ILE A 43 7.15 -6.54 -21.92
N PRO A 44 7.35 -5.28 -22.33
CA PRO A 44 8.43 -4.45 -21.76
C PRO A 44 8.15 -4.10 -20.30
N VAL A 45 9.21 -3.87 -19.51
CA VAL A 45 9.08 -3.14 -18.24
C VAL A 45 8.66 -1.72 -18.54
N SER A 46 7.66 -1.23 -17.85
CA SER A 46 7.04 0.07 -18.12
C SER A 46 7.17 1.02 -16.93
N THR A 47 7.42 2.28 -17.22
CA THR A 47 7.29 3.41 -16.30
C THR A 47 5.85 3.94 -16.33
N TYR A 48 5.54 4.90 -15.44
CA TYR A 48 4.23 5.57 -15.47
C TYR A 48 3.99 6.30 -16.80
N GLU A 49 5.00 6.97 -17.30
CA GLU A 49 4.93 7.77 -18.52
C GLU A 49 4.57 6.92 -19.76
N GLU A 50 5.01 5.67 -19.79
CA GLU A 50 4.67 4.73 -20.86
C GLU A 50 3.25 4.16 -20.76
N LEU A 51 2.72 4.05 -19.53
CA LEU A 51 1.35 3.61 -19.28
C LEU A 51 0.34 4.78 -19.27
N GLU A 52 0.78 6.01 -19.05
CA GLU A 52 -0.07 7.21 -18.94
C GLU A 52 -1.07 7.35 -20.11
N PRO A 53 -0.70 7.13 -21.38
CA PRO A 53 -1.65 7.25 -22.49
C PRO A 53 -2.85 6.28 -22.40
N TYR A 54 -2.64 5.09 -21.85
CA TYR A 54 -3.71 4.11 -21.63
C TYR A 54 -4.54 4.43 -20.39
N ILE A 55 -3.87 4.88 -19.33
CA ILE A 55 -4.52 5.33 -18.10
C ILE A 55 -5.42 6.52 -18.40
N GLU A 56 -4.95 7.49 -19.18
CA GLU A 56 -5.74 8.68 -19.54
C GLU A 56 -6.97 8.33 -20.36
N GLN A 57 -6.87 7.42 -21.33
CA GLN A 57 -8.05 6.91 -22.06
C GLN A 57 -9.11 6.34 -21.10
N THR A 58 -8.67 5.58 -20.10
CA THR A 58 -9.58 4.99 -19.10
C THR A 58 -10.18 6.05 -18.19
N ARG A 59 -9.40 7.06 -17.78
CA ARG A 59 -9.90 8.22 -17.00
C ARG A 59 -10.95 9.02 -17.79
N GLN A 60 -10.84 9.07 -19.11
CA GLN A 60 -11.82 9.70 -19.99
C GLN A 60 -13.06 8.81 -20.25
N GLY A 61 -13.16 7.66 -19.60
CA GLY A 61 -14.32 6.77 -19.64
C GLY A 61 -14.18 5.55 -20.55
N ALA A 62 -13.07 5.43 -21.31
CA ALA A 62 -12.82 4.21 -22.09
C ALA A 62 -12.56 3.03 -21.16
N GLN A 63 -13.15 1.89 -21.45
CA GLN A 63 -13.00 0.66 -20.66
C GLN A 63 -12.30 -0.43 -21.48
N ASN A 64 -11.87 -1.49 -20.80
CA ASN A 64 -11.20 -2.63 -21.45
C ASN A 64 -9.89 -2.24 -22.17
N ILE A 65 -9.19 -1.24 -21.66
CA ILE A 65 -7.92 -0.77 -22.23
C ILE A 65 -6.76 -1.66 -21.76
N PHE A 66 -6.55 -1.77 -20.47
CA PHE A 66 -5.45 -2.54 -19.85
C PHE A 66 -5.96 -3.59 -18.85
N TRP A 67 -7.22 -3.49 -18.42
CA TRP A 67 -7.90 -4.44 -17.54
C TRP A 67 -9.34 -4.67 -18.02
N ASN A 68 -9.88 -5.85 -17.74
CA ASN A 68 -11.19 -6.26 -18.26
C ASN A 68 -12.38 -5.78 -17.44
N SER A 69 -12.20 -5.52 -16.15
CA SER A 69 -13.26 -4.94 -15.33
C SER A 69 -13.31 -3.41 -15.46
N ASN A 70 -14.42 -2.85 -15.05
CA ASN A 70 -14.65 -1.41 -15.13
C ASN A 70 -13.78 -0.69 -14.09
N ILE A 71 -12.79 0.06 -14.54
CA ILE A 71 -11.95 0.91 -13.69
C ILE A 71 -12.67 2.24 -13.46
N LYS A 72 -13.13 2.45 -12.24
CA LYS A 72 -13.80 3.70 -11.81
C LYS A 72 -12.90 4.58 -10.94
N TYR A 73 -11.97 3.99 -10.21
CA TYR A 73 -11.15 4.69 -9.23
C TYR A 73 -9.71 4.81 -9.68
N PHE A 74 -9.14 6.00 -9.44
CA PHE A 74 -7.73 6.28 -9.69
C PHE A 74 -7.12 6.89 -8.43
N ALA A 75 -6.17 6.20 -7.84
CA ALA A 75 -5.43 6.72 -6.70
C ALA A 75 -4.43 7.77 -7.17
N LYS A 76 -4.58 9.00 -6.68
CA LYS A 76 -3.65 10.09 -6.95
C LYS A 76 -2.42 9.93 -6.07
N SER A 77 -1.26 9.78 -6.68
CA SER A 77 0.01 9.74 -5.96
C SER A 77 0.87 10.95 -6.33
N SER A 78 1.69 11.41 -5.38
CA SER A 78 2.68 12.47 -5.66
C SER A 78 3.66 11.98 -6.73
N GLY A 79 3.70 12.69 -7.86
CA GLY A 79 4.63 12.36 -8.95
C GLY A 79 6.04 12.87 -8.61
N THR A 80 6.99 11.96 -8.56
CA THR A 80 8.39 12.27 -8.21
C THR A 80 9.21 12.88 -9.34
N THR A 81 8.74 12.82 -10.61
CA THR A 81 9.61 13.10 -11.75
C THR A 81 9.37 14.42 -12.46
N ASN A 82 8.17 15.02 -12.41
CA ASN A 82 7.85 16.23 -13.15
C ASN A 82 6.77 17.10 -12.48
N ALA A 83 6.65 17.10 -11.17
CA ALA A 83 5.58 17.80 -10.43
C ALA A 83 4.14 17.45 -10.89
N LYS A 84 3.95 16.43 -11.74
CA LYS A 84 2.64 15.93 -12.14
C LYS A 84 2.21 14.76 -11.25
N SER A 85 1.01 14.83 -10.73
CA SER A 85 0.40 13.70 -10.00
C SER A 85 0.23 12.49 -10.93
N LYS A 86 0.55 11.30 -10.44
CA LYS A 86 0.23 10.04 -11.10
C LYS A 86 -1.19 9.61 -10.71
N PHE A 87 -1.88 8.98 -11.64
CA PHE A 87 -3.22 8.43 -11.42
C PHE A 87 -3.18 6.92 -11.59
N ILE A 88 -3.08 6.22 -10.48
CA ILE A 88 -2.93 4.77 -10.45
C ILE A 88 -4.31 4.13 -10.50
N PRO A 89 -4.60 3.24 -11.47
CA PRO A 89 -5.90 2.58 -11.56
C PRO A 89 -6.13 1.65 -10.38
N VAL A 90 -7.35 1.68 -9.84
CA VAL A 90 -7.79 0.81 -8.74
C VAL A 90 -9.05 0.07 -9.18
N SER A 91 -8.92 -1.22 -9.44
CA SER A 91 -10.04 -2.10 -9.79
C SER A 91 -10.80 -2.58 -8.55
N SER A 92 -12.01 -3.11 -8.74
CA SER A 92 -12.74 -3.82 -7.68
C SER A 92 -11.95 -5.01 -7.14
N GLU A 93 -11.27 -5.74 -8.03
CA GLU A 93 -10.43 -6.88 -7.66
C GLU A 93 -9.24 -6.46 -6.80
N ALA A 94 -8.65 -5.28 -7.04
CA ALA A 94 -7.59 -4.74 -6.20
C ALA A 94 -8.14 -4.31 -4.83
N LEU A 95 -9.32 -3.72 -4.76
CA LEU A 95 -9.94 -3.40 -3.47
C LEU A 95 -10.17 -4.68 -2.65
N ASP A 96 -10.81 -5.70 -3.24
CA ASP A 96 -11.25 -6.89 -2.51
C ASP A 96 -10.10 -7.88 -2.25
N ASN A 97 -9.33 -8.23 -3.31
CA ASN A 97 -8.33 -9.30 -3.26
C ASN A 97 -6.91 -8.83 -2.91
N ASN A 98 -6.70 -7.51 -2.81
CA ASN A 98 -5.42 -6.95 -2.38
C ASN A 98 -5.62 -6.14 -1.08
N HIS A 99 -6.16 -4.92 -1.13
CA HIS A 99 -6.19 -4.00 0.01
C HIS A 99 -7.01 -4.50 1.19
N TYR A 100 -8.27 -4.95 0.98
CA TYR A 100 -9.11 -5.44 2.09
C TYR A 100 -8.68 -6.82 2.57
N LYS A 101 -8.24 -7.70 1.65
CA LYS A 101 -7.65 -8.98 2.03
C LYS A 101 -6.41 -8.76 2.90
N ALA A 102 -5.50 -7.87 2.50
CA ALA A 102 -4.31 -7.54 3.27
C ALA A 102 -4.63 -6.99 4.67
N SER A 103 -5.60 -6.08 4.75
CA SER A 103 -6.05 -5.53 6.03
C SER A 103 -6.60 -6.62 6.95
N LYS A 104 -7.39 -7.55 6.42
CA LYS A 104 -7.91 -8.70 7.18
C LYS A 104 -6.79 -9.63 7.64
N ASP A 105 -5.88 -9.99 6.74
CA ASP A 105 -4.78 -10.90 7.04
C ASP A 105 -3.81 -10.28 8.06
N LEU A 106 -3.56 -8.97 8.01
CA LEU A 106 -2.80 -8.23 9.01
C LEU A 106 -3.40 -8.38 10.41
N LEU A 107 -4.72 -8.17 10.53
CA LEU A 107 -5.41 -8.31 11.81
C LEU A 107 -5.37 -9.77 12.31
N CYS A 108 -5.57 -10.75 11.42
CA CYS A 108 -5.49 -12.16 11.77
C CYS A 108 -4.08 -12.56 12.25
N MET A 109 -3.03 -12.08 11.58
CA MET A 109 -1.64 -12.33 11.99
C MET A 109 -1.31 -11.65 13.31
N TYR A 110 -1.76 -10.42 13.51
CA TYR A 110 -1.60 -9.72 14.78
C TYR A 110 -2.23 -10.50 15.93
N LEU A 111 -3.48 -10.94 15.80
CA LEU A 111 -4.19 -11.73 16.82
C LEU A 111 -3.52 -13.08 17.09
N ASN A 112 -3.05 -13.75 16.03
CA ASN A 112 -2.34 -15.03 16.18
C ASN A 112 -1.02 -14.86 16.97
N ASN A 113 -0.37 -13.70 16.87
CA ASN A 113 0.86 -13.40 17.60
C ASN A 113 0.61 -12.84 19.02
N ASN A 114 -0.63 -12.42 19.33
CA ASN A 114 -1.00 -11.75 20.58
C ASN A 114 -2.34 -12.31 21.09
N GLU A 115 -2.30 -13.48 21.73
CA GLU A 115 -3.49 -14.22 22.17
C GLU A 115 -4.36 -13.44 23.18
N ASP A 116 -3.74 -12.58 24.01
CA ASP A 116 -4.43 -11.74 24.99
C ASP A 116 -4.90 -10.39 24.43
N SER A 117 -4.86 -10.20 23.10
CA SER A 117 -5.22 -8.94 22.46
C SER A 117 -6.65 -8.53 22.70
N GLN A 118 -6.85 -7.27 23.01
CA GLN A 118 -8.15 -6.62 23.14
C GLN A 118 -8.55 -5.79 21.91
N LEU A 119 -7.90 -6.03 20.76
CA LEU A 119 -8.06 -5.25 19.53
C LEU A 119 -9.54 -5.00 19.17
N PHE A 120 -10.37 -6.03 19.23
CA PHE A 120 -11.79 -5.96 18.84
C PHE A 120 -12.73 -5.54 19.97
N THR A 121 -12.22 -5.20 21.17
CA THR A 121 -13.05 -4.63 22.24
C THR A 121 -13.31 -3.13 22.07
N GLY A 122 -12.59 -2.49 21.14
CA GLY A 122 -12.70 -1.07 20.82
C GLY A 122 -12.61 -0.80 19.32
N LYS A 123 -12.23 0.43 18.99
CA LYS A 123 -12.16 0.94 17.63
C LYS A 123 -10.72 1.16 17.16
N SER A 124 -10.51 1.07 15.87
CA SER A 124 -9.28 1.48 15.19
C SER A 124 -9.36 2.95 14.82
N LEU A 125 -8.48 3.78 15.36
CA LEU A 125 -8.31 5.15 14.91
C LEU A 125 -7.52 5.17 13.61
N ARG A 126 -8.20 5.60 12.54
CA ARG A 126 -7.63 5.66 11.19
C ARG A 126 -7.47 7.10 10.74
N LEU A 127 -6.28 7.39 10.24
CA LEU A 127 -6.01 8.65 9.59
C LEU A 127 -5.97 8.42 8.08
N GLY A 128 -6.99 8.91 7.38
CA GLY A 128 -7.10 8.86 5.93
C GLY A 128 -6.84 10.22 5.30
N GLY A 129 -6.49 10.20 4.01
CA GLY A 129 -6.38 11.40 3.20
C GLY A 129 -7.72 12.14 3.01
N SER A 130 -7.67 13.27 2.33
CA SER A 130 -8.86 14.08 2.09
C SER A 130 -9.74 13.51 0.97
N LYS A 131 -11.06 13.71 1.08
CA LYS A 131 -12.00 13.45 -0.01
C LYS A 131 -12.04 14.63 -0.96
N GLU A 132 -11.17 14.62 -1.94
CA GLU A 132 -11.45 15.26 -3.21
C GLU A 132 -11.59 14.17 -4.28
N LEU A 133 -12.63 13.37 -4.18
CA LEU A 133 -13.03 12.51 -5.27
C LEU A 133 -13.65 13.40 -6.33
N TYR A 134 -12.86 13.81 -7.31
CA TYR A 134 -13.34 14.54 -8.46
C TYR A 134 -14.03 13.56 -9.39
N GLU A 135 -15.35 13.70 -9.52
CA GLU A 135 -16.09 12.95 -10.51
C GLU A 135 -15.86 13.59 -11.89
N ASN A 136 -15.24 12.85 -12.80
CA ASN A 136 -15.11 13.22 -14.19
C ASN A 136 -15.44 12.00 -15.05
N ASN A 137 -16.42 12.10 -15.95
CA ASN A 137 -16.82 11.02 -16.85
C ASN A 137 -17.11 9.67 -16.14
N ASN A 138 -17.76 9.69 -14.97
CA ASN A 138 -18.00 8.52 -14.09
C ASN A 138 -16.70 7.86 -13.54
N THR A 139 -15.59 8.57 -13.53
CA THR A 139 -14.35 8.15 -12.87
C THR A 139 -14.07 9.02 -11.65
N PHE A 140 -13.54 8.40 -10.61
CA PHE A 140 -13.24 9.05 -9.33
C PHE A 140 -11.75 9.02 -9.10
N PHE A 141 -11.17 10.11 -8.64
CA PHE A 141 -9.76 10.13 -8.26
C PHE A 141 -9.54 10.93 -6.99
N GLY A 142 -8.63 10.43 -6.18
CA GLY A 142 -8.28 10.99 -4.88
C GLY A 142 -7.19 10.16 -4.23
N ASP A 143 -6.89 10.44 -2.97
CA ASP A 143 -5.94 9.61 -2.22
C ASP A 143 -6.45 8.16 -2.12
N LEU A 144 -5.54 7.18 -2.19
CA LEU A 144 -5.91 5.76 -2.03
C LEU A 144 -6.70 5.52 -0.74
N SER A 145 -6.29 6.13 0.37
CA SER A 145 -6.99 6.00 1.66
C SER A 145 -8.44 6.51 1.60
N ALA A 146 -8.72 7.58 0.84
CA ALA A 146 -10.08 8.07 0.63
C ALA A 146 -10.92 7.07 -0.20
N ILE A 147 -10.33 6.47 -1.25
CA ILE A 147 -10.98 5.42 -2.04
C ILE A 147 -11.31 4.21 -1.16
N LEU A 148 -10.35 3.77 -0.33
CA LEU A 148 -10.54 2.64 0.59
C LEU A 148 -11.63 2.92 1.62
N ILE A 149 -11.69 4.12 2.19
CA ILE A 149 -12.71 4.51 3.17
C ILE A 149 -14.09 4.59 2.51
N ASP A 150 -14.19 5.16 1.31
CA ASP A 150 -15.47 5.33 0.58
C ASP A 150 -16.08 3.98 0.14
N ASN A 151 -15.24 2.95 -0.07
CA ASN A 151 -15.66 1.61 -0.48
C ASN A 151 -15.59 0.58 0.65
N MET A 152 -15.42 1.00 1.88
CA MET A 152 -15.19 0.12 3.00
C MET A 152 -16.40 -0.76 3.32
N PRO A 153 -16.19 -2.05 3.63
CA PRO A 153 -17.24 -2.90 4.14
C PRO A 153 -17.85 -2.35 5.45
N MET A 154 -19.17 -2.44 5.60
CA MET A 154 -19.93 -1.89 6.75
C MET A 154 -19.36 -2.33 8.10
N TRP A 155 -18.92 -3.59 8.25
CA TRP A 155 -18.35 -4.09 9.50
C TRP A 155 -17.05 -3.35 9.89
N ALA A 156 -16.25 -2.94 8.91
CA ALA A 156 -15.01 -2.22 9.16
C ALA A 156 -15.26 -0.75 9.51
N GLU A 157 -16.36 -0.18 9.01
CA GLU A 157 -16.79 1.17 9.40
C GLU A 157 -17.20 1.22 10.88
N PHE A 158 -18.00 0.27 11.35
CA PHE A 158 -18.42 0.21 12.76
C PHE A 158 -17.27 0.02 13.74
N SER A 159 -16.19 -0.68 13.34
CA SER A 159 -15.01 -0.92 14.16
C SER A 159 -13.95 0.18 14.06
N SER A 160 -14.32 1.36 13.55
CA SER A 160 -13.38 2.44 13.25
C SER A 160 -13.82 3.79 13.79
N THR A 161 -12.84 4.66 14.00
CA THR A 161 -13.02 6.07 14.37
C THR A 161 -11.97 6.90 13.62
N PRO A 162 -12.23 8.15 13.26
CA PRO A 162 -13.54 8.81 13.33
C PRO A 162 -14.52 8.23 12.29
N SER A 163 -15.75 8.78 12.27
CA SER A 163 -16.74 8.45 11.23
C SER A 163 -16.22 8.71 9.82
N ASN A 164 -16.77 8.01 8.82
CA ASN A 164 -16.38 8.22 7.42
C ASN A 164 -16.57 9.69 7.00
N LYS A 165 -17.62 10.34 7.49
CA LYS A 165 -17.86 11.77 7.24
C LYS A 165 -16.68 12.64 7.68
N THR A 166 -16.16 12.43 8.88
CA THR A 166 -15.02 13.17 9.43
C THR A 166 -13.71 12.74 8.75
N SER A 167 -13.51 11.44 8.54
CA SER A 167 -12.33 10.89 7.87
C SER A 167 -12.11 11.45 6.46
N LEU A 168 -13.19 11.78 5.75
CA LEU A 168 -13.15 12.24 4.36
C LEU A 168 -13.22 13.77 4.20
N MET A 169 -13.16 14.55 5.30
CA MET A 169 -13.05 16.01 5.22
C MET A 169 -11.78 16.44 4.49
N SER A 170 -11.87 17.47 3.65
CA SER A 170 -10.75 17.98 2.86
C SER A 170 -9.91 19.01 3.62
N ASP A 171 -10.56 19.89 4.37
CA ASP A 171 -9.87 20.93 5.12
C ASP A 171 -9.26 20.38 6.41
N TRP A 172 -7.94 20.39 6.50
CA TRP A 172 -7.20 19.85 7.63
C TRP A 172 -7.42 20.62 8.93
N GLU A 173 -7.62 21.92 8.86
CA GLU A 173 -7.81 22.77 10.05
C GLU A 173 -9.13 22.45 10.78
N THR A 174 -10.16 22.10 10.04
CA THR A 174 -11.45 21.68 10.60
C THR A 174 -11.52 20.17 10.86
N LYS A 175 -10.83 19.37 10.04
CA LYS A 175 -10.79 17.91 10.15
C LYS A 175 -10.11 17.45 11.44
N LEU A 176 -8.94 18.01 11.76
CA LEU A 176 -8.14 17.59 12.91
C LEU A 176 -8.88 17.74 14.24
N PRO A 177 -9.51 18.89 14.58
CA PRO A 177 -10.33 19.01 15.79
C PRO A 177 -11.54 18.06 15.80
N ALA A 178 -12.16 17.82 14.64
CA ALA A 178 -13.29 16.89 14.54
C ALA A 178 -12.86 15.44 14.84
N ILE A 179 -11.72 15.00 14.32
CA ILE A 179 -11.13 13.67 14.63
C ILE A 179 -10.88 13.55 16.13
N ILE A 180 -10.23 14.54 16.74
CA ILE A 180 -9.91 14.54 18.18
C ILE A 180 -11.19 14.46 19.00
N LYS A 181 -12.19 15.29 18.69
CA LYS A 181 -13.46 15.30 19.39
C LYS A 181 -14.19 13.96 19.34
N GLU A 182 -14.25 13.32 18.16
CA GLU A 182 -14.90 12.01 18.01
C GLU A 182 -14.10 10.91 18.71
N SER A 183 -12.79 10.82 18.45
CA SER A 183 -11.96 9.71 18.93
C SER A 183 -11.67 9.75 20.42
N SER A 184 -11.60 10.94 21.05
CA SER A 184 -11.35 11.05 22.50
C SER A 184 -12.47 10.46 23.35
N LEU A 185 -13.67 10.27 22.80
CA LEU A 185 -14.83 9.68 23.48
C LEU A 185 -14.95 8.17 23.28
N GLU A 186 -14.10 7.60 22.41
CA GLU A 186 -14.17 6.21 22.01
C GLU A 186 -13.12 5.36 22.75
N ASN A 187 -13.41 4.06 22.89
CA ASN A 187 -12.41 3.09 23.31
C ASN A 187 -11.51 2.76 22.11
N VAL A 188 -10.40 3.48 21.95
CA VAL A 188 -9.44 3.23 20.87
C VAL A 188 -8.46 2.15 21.30
N THR A 189 -8.40 1.06 20.53
CA THR A 189 -7.51 -0.09 20.79
C THR A 189 -6.37 -0.21 19.79
N SER A 190 -6.51 0.43 18.62
CA SER A 190 -5.44 0.46 17.61
C SER A 190 -5.39 1.77 16.84
N LEU A 191 -4.21 2.05 16.30
CA LEU A 191 -3.98 3.16 15.36
C LEU A 191 -3.60 2.61 13.99
N ALA A 192 -4.00 3.31 12.92
CA ALA A 192 -3.59 3.00 11.56
C ALA A 192 -3.34 4.27 10.75
N GLY A 193 -2.16 4.40 10.15
CA GLY A 193 -1.82 5.56 9.33
C GLY A 193 -0.32 5.80 9.15
N VAL A 194 -0.01 6.88 8.41
CA VAL A 194 1.36 7.31 8.15
C VAL A 194 1.97 7.95 9.41
N PRO A 195 3.19 7.58 9.81
CA PRO A 195 3.82 8.06 11.06
C PRO A 195 3.88 9.57 11.22
N SER A 196 4.23 10.32 10.19
CA SER A 196 4.33 11.78 10.25
C SER A 196 3.01 12.46 10.61
N TRP A 197 1.93 12.09 9.92
CA TRP A 197 0.60 12.65 10.14
C TRP A 197 -0.03 12.17 11.46
N MET A 198 0.16 10.90 11.80
CA MET A 198 -0.32 10.36 13.07
C MET A 198 0.36 11.07 14.26
N MET A 199 1.65 11.39 14.15
CA MET A 199 2.38 12.16 15.18
C MET A 199 1.74 13.54 15.42
N VAL A 200 1.37 14.25 14.36
CA VAL A 200 0.68 15.55 14.46
C VAL A 200 -0.65 15.39 15.18
N LEU A 201 -1.46 14.39 14.78
CA LEU A 201 -2.75 14.10 15.42
C LEU A 201 -2.58 13.79 16.91
N LEU A 202 -1.65 12.90 17.28
CA LEU A 202 -1.45 12.48 18.68
C LEU A 202 -0.98 13.61 19.58
N ASN A 203 -0.03 14.43 19.12
CA ASN A 203 0.43 15.59 19.87
C ASN A 203 -0.71 16.60 20.09
N LYS A 204 -1.52 16.86 19.05
CA LYS A 204 -2.67 17.76 19.20
C LYS A 204 -3.75 17.18 20.10
N THR A 205 -3.95 15.85 20.06
CA THR A 205 -4.86 15.16 20.99
C THR A 205 -4.42 15.30 22.43
N LEU A 206 -3.14 15.19 22.73
CA LEU A 206 -2.60 15.43 24.09
C LEU A 206 -2.81 16.86 24.55
N GLU A 207 -2.52 17.82 23.68
CA GLU A 207 -2.69 19.26 23.98
C GLU A 207 -4.14 19.59 24.34
N GLU A 208 -5.10 19.18 23.50
CA GLU A 208 -6.53 19.46 23.72
C GLU A 208 -7.11 18.76 24.96
N ASN A 209 -6.66 17.54 25.24
CA ASN A 209 -7.10 16.79 26.42
C ASN A 209 -6.29 17.12 27.69
N LYS A 210 -5.25 17.96 27.59
CA LYS A 210 -4.34 18.33 28.71
C LYS A 210 -3.72 17.09 29.37
N LYS A 211 -3.24 16.15 28.58
CA LYS A 211 -2.63 14.89 28.97
C LYS A 211 -1.15 14.85 28.60
N THR A 212 -0.39 13.98 29.26
CA THR A 212 1.06 13.86 29.07
C THR A 212 1.44 12.67 28.17
N ASN A 213 0.59 11.65 28.11
CA ASN A 213 0.76 10.51 27.21
C ASN A 213 -0.61 10.03 26.71
N ILE A 214 -0.60 9.30 25.59
CA ILE A 214 -1.80 8.86 24.89
C ILE A 214 -2.60 7.80 25.67
N LEU A 215 -1.94 7.00 26.48
CA LEU A 215 -2.61 5.94 27.25
C LEU A 215 -3.48 6.51 28.40
N GLU A 216 -3.32 7.79 28.76
CA GLU A 216 -4.25 8.47 29.65
C GLU A 216 -5.59 8.79 28.97
N ILE A 217 -5.63 8.82 27.64
CA ILE A 217 -6.85 9.07 26.84
C ILE A 217 -7.42 7.73 26.41
N TRP A 218 -6.57 6.85 25.87
CA TRP A 218 -6.94 5.52 25.36
C TRP A 218 -6.17 4.42 26.11
N PRO A 219 -6.61 4.02 27.32
CA PRO A 219 -5.88 3.08 28.17
C PRO A 219 -5.78 1.66 27.58
N ASN A 220 -6.69 1.31 26.65
CA ASN A 220 -6.71 0.01 25.99
C ASN A 220 -5.97 0.00 24.65
N LEU A 221 -5.28 1.09 24.30
CA LEU A 221 -4.50 1.16 23.08
C LEU A 221 -3.30 0.24 23.17
N GLU A 222 -3.15 -0.68 22.20
CA GLU A 222 -2.14 -1.75 22.24
C GLU A 222 -1.25 -1.84 21.01
N VAL A 223 -1.68 -1.31 19.84
CA VAL A 223 -0.95 -1.47 18.59
C VAL A 223 -1.09 -0.27 17.66
N TYR A 224 0.00 0.00 16.92
CA TYR A 224 0.02 0.93 15.81
C TYR A 224 0.44 0.23 14.52
N PHE A 225 -0.48 0.18 13.55
CA PHE A 225 -0.22 -0.28 12.18
C PHE A 225 0.23 0.91 11.33
N HIS A 226 1.46 0.89 10.84
CA HIS A 226 2.05 2.02 10.14
C HIS A 226 2.74 1.63 8.84
N GLY A 227 2.82 2.58 7.91
CA GLY A 227 3.50 2.40 6.62
C GLY A 227 3.59 3.71 5.83
N GLY A 228 4.00 3.61 4.59
CA GLY A 228 4.13 4.75 3.68
C GLY A 228 5.44 5.54 3.80
N VAL A 229 6.07 5.55 4.98
CA VAL A 229 7.38 6.16 5.22
C VAL A 229 8.16 5.30 6.21
N SER A 230 9.51 5.44 6.22
CA SER A 230 10.35 4.80 7.23
C SER A 230 9.93 5.22 8.64
N PHE A 231 9.78 4.24 9.53
CA PHE A 231 9.42 4.49 10.92
C PHE A 231 10.60 4.89 11.82
N ASP A 232 11.83 4.57 11.40
CA ASP A 232 13.03 4.78 12.22
C ASP A 232 13.19 6.21 12.79
N PRO A 233 12.95 7.30 12.02
CA PRO A 233 13.06 8.65 12.55
C PRO A 233 12.05 9.00 13.65
N TYR A 234 10.96 8.25 13.75
CA TYR A 234 9.83 8.53 14.65
C TYR A 234 9.86 7.65 15.91
N LYS A 235 10.61 6.56 15.95
CA LYS A 235 10.57 5.53 17.00
C LYS A 235 10.66 6.09 18.42
N GLU A 236 11.62 6.97 18.69
CA GLU A 236 11.83 7.50 20.03
C GLU A 236 10.68 8.43 20.47
N GLN A 237 10.13 9.20 19.54
CA GLN A 237 8.99 10.08 19.82
C GLN A 237 7.73 9.24 20.14
N TYR A 238 7.48 8.17 19.38
CA TYR A 238 6.37 7.26 19.64
C TYR A 238 6.49 6.51 20.96
N LYS A 239 7.70 6.10 21.37
CA LYS A 239 7.93 5.50 22.70
C LYS A 239 7.54 6.45 23.85
N ASN A 240 7.78 7.75 23.68
CA ASN A 240 7.37 8.75 24.67
C ASN A 240 5.86 8.95 24.71
N LEU A 241 5.19 8.86 23.57
CA LEU A 241 3.73 8.94 23.48
C LEU A 241 3.03 7.72 24.10
N PHE A 242 3.64 6.54 23.97
CA PHE A 242 3.14 5.27 24.48
C PHE A 242 4.13 4.66 25.48
N PRO A 243 4.15 5.13 26.74
CA PRO A 243 5.10 4.66 27.76
C PRO A 243 4.71 3.26 28.31
N LYS A 244 4.53 2.30 27.42
CA LYS A 244 4.16 0.92 27.66
C LYS A 244 5.16 0.01 26.96
N SER A 245 5.87 -0.84 27.73
CA SER A 245 6.98 -1.65 27.22
C SER A 245 6.56 -2.73 26.21
N ASP A 246 5.31 -3.15 26.27
CA ASP A 246 4.71 -4.18 25.41
C ASP A 246 3.85 -3.59 24.27
N PHE A 247 3.87 -2.27 24.06
CA PHE A 247 3.18 -1.62 22.95
C PHE A 247 3.70 -2.13 21.62
N LYS A 248 2.80 -2.50 20.70
CA LYS A 248 3.17 -3.15 19.44
C LYS A 248 3.18 -2.16 18.28
N TYR A 249 4.19 -2.29 17.44
CA TYR A 249 4.32 -1.58 16.16
C TYR A 249 4.34 -2.62 15.05
N TYR A 250 3.46 -2.47 14.07
CA TYR A 250 3.37 -3.36 12.92
C TYR A 250 3.53 -2.56 11.65
N GLU A 251 4.60 -2.82 10.92
CA GLU A 251 4.89 -2.16 9.67
C GLU A 251 4.17 -2.84 8.52
N ILE A 252 3.67 -2.02 7.59
CA ILE A 252 3.08 -2.45 6.32
C ILE A 252 3.79 -1.78 5.15
N TYR A 253 3.92 -2.49 4.05
CA TYR A 253 4.41 -1.95 2.80
C TYR A 253 3.28 -1.94 1.78
N ASN A 254 2.74 -0.74 1.58
CA ASN A 254 1.67 -0.47 0.64
C ASN A 254 1.93 0.85 -0.11
N ALA A 255 1.38 0.94 -1.32
CA ALA A 255 1.41 2.13 -2.15
C ALA A 255 0.07 2.28 -2.89
N SER A 256 -0.07 3.32 -3.72
CA SER A 256 -1.25 3.49 -4.59
C SER A 256 -1.44 2.32 -5.55
N GLU A 257 -0.36 1.66 -5.91
CA GLU A 257 -0.29 0.52 -6.82
C GLU A 257 -0.74 -0.80 -6.22
N GLY A 258 -0.71 -0.93 -4.89
CA GLY A 258 -1.12 -2.15 -4.18
C GLY A 258 -0.57 -2.25 -2.77
N PHE A 259 -0.96 -3.33 -2.10
CA PHE A 259 -0.43 -3.76 -0.81
C PHE A 259 0.51 -4.95 -1.06
N PHE A 260 1.76 -4.85 -0.65
CA PHE A 260 2.82 -5.80 -1.05
C PHE A 260 3.29 -6.69 0.08
N ALA A 261 3.51 -6.13 1.27
CA ALA A 261 4.07 -6.89 2.38
C ALA A 261 3.59 -6.34 3.74
N LEU A 262 3.67 -7.18 4.76
CA LEU A 262 3.30 -6.82 6.12
C LEU A 262 4.21 -7.51 7.14
N GLN A 263 4.36 -6.92 8.30
CA GLN A 263 5.05 -7.53 9.42
C GLN A 263 4.19 -8.68 9.97
N ASP A 264 4.76 -9.89 9.96
CA ASP A 264 4.07 -11.14 10.37
C ASP A 264 4.47 -11.64 11.77
N ARG A 265 5.38 -10.94 12.45
CA ARG A 265 5.91 -11.31 13.76
C ARG A 265 6.10 -10.09 14.65
N ASN A 266 5.88 -10.27 15.95
CA ASN A 266 6.22 -9.25 16.94
C ASN A 266 7.73 -8.90 16.87
N ASP A 267 8.05 -7.63 17.11
CA ASP A 267 9.42 -7.10 17.23
C ASP A 267 10.33 -7.41 16.01
N SER A 268 9.73 -7.66 14.86
CA SER A 268 10.45 -7.85 13.59
C SER A 268 10.53 -6.54 12.81
N ASN A 269 11.64 -6.33 12.11
CA ASN A 269 11.79 -5.28 11.11
C ASN A 269 11.82 -5.86 9.68
N GLU A 270 11.28 -7.05 9.51
CA GLU A 270 11.14 -7.75 8.24
C GLU A 270 9.67 -7.87 7.89
N LEU A 271 9.35 -7.77 6.61
CA LEU A 271 8.00 -7.84 6.09
C LEU A 271 7.81 -9.12 5.29
N LEU A 272 6.76 -9.87 5.59
CA LEU A 272 6.34 -11.02 4.78
C LEU A 272 5.80 -10.53 3.44
N LEU A 273 6.41 -10.97 2.34
CA LEU A 273 5.93 -10.64 1.00
C LEU A 273 4.65 -11.43 0.69
N MET A 274 3.58 -10.72 0.34
CA MET A 274 2.25 -11.31 0.11
C MET A 274 2.12 -11.73 -1.35
N LEU A 275 2.14 -13.05 -1.59
CA LEU A 275 2.28 -13.64 -2.92
C LEU A 275 0.95 -13.96 -3.63
N ASP A 276 -0.17 -13.91 -2.91
CA ASP A 276 -1.51 -14.29 -3.39
C ASP A 276 -2.52 -13.13 -3.37
N TYR A 277 -2.01 -11.89 -3.49
CA TYR A 277 -2.83 -10.66 -3.46
C TYR A 277 -3.10 -10.07 -4.86
N GLY A 278 -3.12 -10.92 -5.89
CA GLY A 278 -3.39 -10.45 -7.26
C GLY A 278 -2.25 -9.64 -7.88
N ILE A 279 -1.03 -9.79 -7.36
CA ILE A 279 0.18 -9.14 -7.87
C ILE A 279 1.21 -10.21 -8.23
N PHE A 280 1.70 -10.15 -9.46
CA PHE A 280 2.88 -10.89 -9.89
C PHE A 280 4.12 -10.00 -9.75
N TYR A 281 5.15 -10.54 -9.11
CA TYR A 281 6.38 -9.82 -8.78
C TYR A 281 7.54 -10.23 -9.66
N GLU A 282 8.28 -9.23 -10.16
CA GLU A 282 9.58 -9.37 -10.81
C GLU A 282 10.58 -8.42 -10.16
N PHE A 283 11.86 -8.70 -10.36
CA PHE A 283 12.93 -8.02 -9.67
C PHE A 283 14.07 -7.66 -10.63
N ILE A 284 14.56 -6.42 -10.56
CA ILE A 284 15.75 -5.99 -11.30
C ILE A 284 16.89 -5.85 -10.29
N PRO A 285 17.96 -6.68 -10.37
CA PRO A 285 19.13 -6.51 -9.52
C PRO A 285 19.73 -5.11 -9.70
N MET A 286 19.96 -4.39 -8.59
CA MET A 286 20.45 -3.01 -8.63
C MET A 286 21.84 -2.87 -9.26
N ASP A 287 22.63 -3.94 -9.29
CA ASP A 287 23.93 -3.96 -9.98
C ASP A 287 23.80 -3.93 -11.51
N THR A 288 22.64 -4.31 -12.08
CA THR A 288 22.34 -4.22 -13.51
C THR A 288 21.32 -3.16 -13.87
N PHE A 289 20.70 -2.53 -12.88
CA PHE A 289 19.62 -1.54 -13.09
C PHE A 289 20.10 -0.35 -13.95
N GLY A 290 19.34 -0.06 -15.03
CA GLY A 290 19.64 1.04 -15.95
C GLY A 290 20.84 0.82 -16.88
N LYS A 291 21.38 -0.41 -16.94
CA LYS A 291 22.50 -0.78 -17.83
C LYS A 291 22.03 -1.61 -19.03
N ASP A 292 22.85 -1.67 -20.07
CA ASP A 292 22.53 -2.45 -21.30
C ASP A 292 22.31 -3.94 -21.02
N ASN A 293 22.92 -4.48 -19.96
CA ASN A 293 22.75 -5.85 -19.52
C ASN A 293 21.72 -6.05 -18.42
N GLN A 294 20.77 -5.10 -18.27
CA GLN A 294 19.70 -5.18 -17.27
C GLN A 294 18.94 -6.50 -17.41
N LYS A 295 18.80 -7.17 -16.26
CA LYS A 295 18.01 -8.41 -16.17
C LYS A 295 16.77 -8.15 -15.35
N VAL A 296 15.68 -8.80 -15.72
CA VAL A 296 14.45 -8.89 -14.93
C VAL A 296 14.25 -10.34 -14.58
N ILE A 297 14.18 -10.67 -13.30
CA ILE A 297 14.10 -12.03 -12.80
C ILE A 297 12.82 -12.27 -12.00
N PRO A 298 12.28 -13.50 -12.03
CA PRO A 298 11.13 -13.90 -11.21
C PRO A 298 11.54 -14.17 -9.76
N LEU A 299 10.53 -14.41 -8.90
CA LEU A 299 10.72 -14.71 -7.47
C LEU A 299 11.63 -15.93 -7.21
N SER A 300 11.66 -16.90 -8.12
CA SER A 300 12.49 -18.11 -7.99
C SER A 300 14.00 -17.87 -8.09
N GLU A 301 14.42 -16.71 -8.61
CA GLU A 301 15.83 -16.40 -8.89
C GLU A 301 16.40 -15.34 -7.93
N VAL A 302 15.63 -14.87 -6.94
CA VAL A 302 16.11 -13.87 -6.00
C VAL A 302 17.08 -14.46 -4.96
N GLU A 303 17.98 -13.64 -4.47
CA GLU A 303 19.00 -14.02 -3.49
C GLU A 303 18.92 -13.17 -2.22
N ILE A 304 19.18 -13.78 -1.06
CA ILE A 304 19.24 -13.07 0.22
C ILE A 304 20.36 -12.03 0.18
N GLY A 305 20.06 -10.83 0.72
CA GLY A 305 21.02 -9.74 0.88
C GLY A 305 21.22 -8.87 -0.35
N LYS A 306 20.85 -9.34 -1.54
CA LYS A 306 20.88 -8.51 -2.76
C LYS A 306 19.75 -7.47 -2.77
N ASN A 307 20.02 -6.33 -3.39
CA ASN A 307 19.10 -5.23 -3.54
C ASN A 307 18.47 -5.25 -4.93
N TYR A 308 17.15 -5.06 -5.01
CA TYR A 308 16.38 -5.16 -6.24
C TYR A 308 15.44 -3.98 -6.40
N ALA A 309 15.31 -3.44 -7.61
CA ALA A 309 14.16 -2.61 -7.98
C ALA A 309 12.94 -3.51 -8.20
N LEU A 310 11.80 -3.09 -7.65
CA LEU A 310 10.56 -3.87 -7.70
C LEU A 310 9.77 -3.54 -8.96
N VAL A 311 9.40 -4.59 -9.70
CA VAL A 311 8.50 -4.55 -10.87
C VAL A 311 7.25 -5.37 -10.54
N ILE A 312 6.09 -4.84 -10.86
CA ILE A 312 4.80 -5.46 -10.53
C ILE A 312 3.89 -5.57 -11.75
N THR A 313 3.13 -6.65 -11.79
CA THR A 313 1.97 -6.80 -12.67
C THR A 313 0.75 -7.03 -11.79
N THR A 314 -0.28 -6.18 -11.90
CA THR A 314 -1.38 -6.13 -10.93
C THR A 314 -2.73 -6.45 -11.53
N ASN A 315 -3.67 -6.85 -10.68
CA ASN A 315 -5.09 -7.01 -11.00
C ASN A 315 -5.85 -5.68 -11.17
N SER A 316 -5.12 -4.57 -11.32
CA SER A 316 -5.63 -3.26 -11.78
C SER A 316 -5.08 -2.89 -13.16
N GLY A 317 -4.34 -3.79 -13.80
CA GLY A 317 -3.82 -3.61 -15.16
C GLY A 317 -2.53 -2.81 -15.26
N LEU A 318 -1.76 -2.67 -14.20
CA LEU A 318 -0.37 -2.26 -14.30
C LEU A 318 0.45 -3.48 -14.77
N TRP A 319 1.01 -3.38 -15.95
CA TRP A 319 1.77 -4.47 -16.58
C TRP A 319 3.25 -4.19 -16.54
N ARG A 320 4.00 -5.05 -15.82
CA ARG A 320 5.45 -4.95 -15.61
C ARG A 320 5.89 -3.53 -15.22
N TYR A 321 5.13 -2.95 -14.31
CA TYR A 321 5.30 -1.56 -13.87
C TYR A 321 6.45 -1.43 -12.86
N LEU A 322 7.42 -0.57 -13.19
CA LEU A 322 8.51 -0.21 -12.29
C LEU A 322 7.99 0.81 -11.27
N ILE A 323 7.76 0.35 -10.02
CA ILE A 323 7.18 1.19 -8.97
C ILE A 323 8.14 2.28 -8.47
N GLY A 324 9.44 2.04 -8.60
CA GLY A 324 10.50 2.96 -8.17
C GLY A 324 11.06 2.66 -6.78
N ASP A 325 10.51 1.70 -6.05
CA ASP A 325 11.05 1.24 -4.77
C ASP A 325 12.14 0.19 -4.96
N THR A 326 13.06 0.15 -4.00
CA THR A 326 14.04 -0.93 -3.89
C THR A 326 13.81 -1.74 -2.62
N ILE A 327 13.97 -3.06 -2.76
CA ILE A 327 13.81 -4.01 -1.67
C ILE A 327 15.01 -4.95 -1.58
N ARG A 328 15.18 -5.56 -0.41
CA ARG A 328 16.18 -6.59 -0.18
C ARG A 328 15.53 -7.79 0.50
N PHE A 329 15.77 -8.99 -0.02
CA PHE A 329 15.31 -10.23 0.63
C PHE A 329 16.15 -10.52 1.87
N THR A 330 15.47 -10.85 2.96
CA THR A 330 16.08 -11.26 4.24
C THR A 330 15.84 -12.74 4.52
N SER A 331 14.83 -13.35 3.87
CA SER A 331 14.50 -14.77 3.94
C SER A 331 13.83 -15.21 2.63
N LEU A 332 14.03 -16.47 2.23
CA LEU A 332 13.37 -17.10 1.08
C LEU A 332 12.33 -18.15 1.51
N ASN A 333 12.26 -18.51 2.79
CA ASN A 333 11.28 -19.46 3.30
C ASN A 333 10.83 -19.09 4.74
N PRO A 334 9.71 -18.37 4.88
CA PRO A 334 8.95 -17.69 3.84
C PRO A 334 9.70 -16.50 3.25
N PHE A 335 9.26 -15.99 2.10
CA PHE A 335 9.84 -14.79 1.49
C PHE A 335 9.58 -13.56 2.37
N ARG A 336 10.65 -12.98 2.92
CA ARG A 336 10.62 -11.72 3.67
C ARG A 336 11.54 -10.71 3.05
N ILE A 337 11.14 -9.47 3.15
CA ILE A 337 11.84 -8.33 2.57
C ILE A 337 12.02 -7.20 3.58
N LYS A 338 12.92 -6.30 3.24
CA LYS A 338 12.99 -4.93 3.77
C LYS A 338 12.92 -3.96 2.60
N VAL A 339 12.17 -2.90 2.76
CA VAL A 339 12.25 -1.76 1.85
C VAL A 339 13.59 -1.09 2.12
N SER A 340 14.43 -0.95 1.08
CA SER A 340 15.80 -0.47 1.20
C SER A 340 15.98 0.95 0.66
N GLY A 341 14.99 1.50 -0.02
CA GLY A 341 15.02 2.85 -0.57
C GLY A 341 14.27 2.96 -1.90
N ARG A 342 14.75 3.87 -2.74
CA ARG A 342 14.17 4.14 -4.06
C ARG A 342 15.24 4.04 -5.14
N THR A 343 14.80 3.75 -6.38
CA THR A 343 15.69 3.71 -7.56
C THR A 343 16.25 5.08 -7.91
N LYS A 344 15.56 6.16 -7.50
CA LYS A 344 16.03 7.55 -7.56
C LYS A 344 16.14 8.08 -6.14
N HIS A 345 17.12 8.91 -5.85
CA HIS A 345 17.28 9.53 -4.54
C HIS A 345 16.23 10.63 -4.34
N HIS A 346 15.36 10.45 -3.36
CA HIS A 346 14.38 11.44 -2.94
C HIS A 346 14.43 11.62 -1.42
N ILE A 347 14.18 12.84 -0.95
CA ILE A 347 13.89 13.10 0.46
C ILE A 347 12.37 13.14 0.63
N ASN A 348 11.85 12.37 1.59
CA ASN A 348 10.45 12.45 1.97
C ASN A 348 10.31 13.51 3.08
N VAL A 349 9.52 14.55 2.80
CA VAL A 349 9.19 15.61 3.76
C VAL A 349 7.68 15.64 3.95
N PHE A 350 7.21 15.30 5.14
CA PHE A 350 5.79 15.27 5.51
C PHE A 350 4.90 14.41 4.59
N GLY A 351 5.44 13.32 4.04
CA GLY A 351 4.70 12.44 3.13
C GLY A 351 4.81 12.84 1.64
N GLU A 352 5.50 13.94 1.32
CA GLU A 352 5.84 14.32 -0.05
C GLU A 352 7.30 14.00 -0.37
N GLU A 353 7.54 13.48 -1.56
CA GLU A 353 8.88 13.08 -2.00
C GLU A 353 9.52 14.22 -2.80
N LEU A 354 10.65 14.72 -2.31
CA LEU A 354 11.47 15.71 -2.99
C LEU A 354 12.71 15.03 -3.60
N MET A 355 12.99 15.31 -4.89
CA MET A 355 14.25 14.86 -5.51
C MET A 355 15.44 15.55 -4.84
N VAL A 356 16.46 14.77 -4.53
CA VAL A 356 17.79 15.27 -4.14
C VAL A 356 18.65 15.26 -5.40
N GLU A 357 19.10 16.45 -5.85
CA GLU A 357 20.06 16.58 -6.93
C GLU A 357 21.47 16.14 -6.50
#